data_a8e38aa08156b723078277bede7ec535
#
_entry.id   a8e38aa08156b723078277bede7ec535
#
_cell.length_a   1.000
_cell.length_b   1.000
_cell.length_c   1.000
_cell.angle_alpha   90.00
_cell.angle_beta   90.00
_cell.angle_gamma   90.00
#
_symmetry.space_group_name_H-M   'P 1'
#
loop_
_entity.id
_entity.type
_entity.pdbx_description
1 polymer ?
#
loop_
_entity_poly.entity_id
_entity_poly.type
_entity_poly.pdbx_seq_one_letter_code
_entity_poly.pdbx_strand_id
1 'polypeptide(L)'
;GTCGMFVIKLKEPSHKNFTPDFTARKSAFCFDNRIVCIGTGITNSESASNTETTLFQHAILSDDEAVEWNNTVSTDATINTTVQNADGMIFKDQTGNYYQVKEPLKVIVTKGLQTSVNNKTKAATEGKFASAYIDHGAAPSDASYEYLITIQPDDLEIVALKAEGYQPYDLLRKDDKAHIVYDRETGVTGYAFFEETTLDNDDYIVNATGEVMAMIGAP
;
A
#
# COMPACT_ATOMS: atom_id res chain seq x y z
N GLY A 1 20.74 -4.71 9.82
CA GLY A 1 19.39 -5.03 10.26
C GLY A 1 18.50 -5.25 9.06
N THR A 2 17.55 -6.12 9.23
CA THR A 2 16.57 -6.51 8.19
C THR A 2 15.29 -5.70 8.32
N CYS A 3 15.22 -4.77 9.29
CA CYS A 3 14.06 -3.90 9.53
C CYS A 3 14.36 -2.45 9.15
N GLY A 4 13.36 -1.77 8.64
CA GLY A 4 13.44 -0.37 8.24
C GLY A 4 12.05 0.24 8.06
N MET A 5 11.97 1.54 7.88
CA MET A 5 10.68 2.19 7.63
C MET A 5 10.82 3.44 6.77
N PHE A 6 9.74 3.79 6.11
CA PHE A 6 9.55 5.04 5.39
C PHE A 6 8.25 5.69 5.85
N VAL A 7 8.29 6.99 6.10
CA VAL A 7 7.14 7.77 6.57
C VAL A 7 7.07 9.07 5.79
N ILE A 8 5.88 9.45 5.36
CA ILE A 8 5.65 10.73 4.70
C ILE A 8 4.31 11.33 5.14
N LYS A 9 4.34 12.61 5.47
CA LYS A 9 3.18 13.47 5.60
C LYS A 9 3.08 14.27 4.31
N LEU A 10 2.23 13.80 3.41
CA LEU A 10 2.08 14.37 2.09
C LEU A 10 1.13 15.56 2.16
N LYS A 11 1.56 16.67 1.59
CA LYS A 11 0.75 17.86 1.36
C LYS A 11 1.15 18.43 0.02
N GLU A 12 0.19 18.61 -0.85
CA GLU A 12 0.46 19.18 -2.16
C GLU A 12 0.84 20.66 -2.06
N PRO A 13 1.85 21.11 -2.81
CA PRO A 13 2.25 22.52 -2.77
C PRO A 13 1.17 23.42 -3.36
N SER A 14 0.99 24.61 -2.80
CA SER A 14 0.10 25.62 -3.34
C SER A 14 0.64 26.15 -4.68
N HIS A 15 0.26 25.50 -5.76
CA HIS A 15 0.64 25.89 -7.12
C HIS A 15 -0.53 25.64 -8.08
N LYS A 16 -0.66 26.49 -9.12
CA LYS A 16 -1.79 26.44 -10.07
C LYS A 16 -2.01 25.12 -10.81
N ASN A 17 -1.02 24.23 -10.82
CA ASN A 17 -1.08 22.93 -11.50
C ASN A 17 -1.38 21.78 -10.55
N PHE A 18 -1.64 22.04 -9.28
CA PHE A 18 -1.90 21.05 -8.25
C PHE A 18 -3.19 21.35 -7.51
N THR A 19 -3.75 20.34 -6.91
CA THR A 19 -4.88 20.45 -6.00
C THR A 19 -4.35 20.75 -4.59
N PRO A 20 -4.37 22.02 -4.11
CA PRO A 20 -3.63 22.42 -2.91
C PRO A 20 -4.15 21.86 -1.60
N ASP A 21 -5.28 21.20 -1.62
CA ASP A 21 -5.92 20.51 -0.49
C ASP A 21 -5.63 18.99 -0.44
N PHE A 22 -4.83 18.46 -1.39
CA PHE A 22 -4.44 17.05 -1.33
C PHE A 22 -3.52 16.80 -0.14
N THR A 23 -3.98 15.93 0.75
CA THR A 23 -3.24 15.50 1.94
C THR A 23 -3.30 13.99 2.09
N ALA A 24 -2.27 13.42 2.69
CA ALA A 24 -2.24 12.02 3.13
C ALA A 24 -1.11 11.82 4.14
N ARG A 25 -1.24 10.83 5.01
CA ARG A 25 -0.17 10.28 5.84
C ARG A 25 0.08 8.86 5.39
N LYS A 26 1.33 8.53 5.10
CA LYS A 26 1.70 7.20 4.61
C LYS A 26 2.90 6.69 5.38
N SER A 27 2.87 5.41 5.73
CA SER A 27 3.99 4.69 6.31
C SER A 27 4.16 3.33 5.65
N ALA A 28 5.40 2.90 5.55
CA ALA A 28 5.79 1.56 5.13
C ALA A 28 6.77 1.01 6.17
N PHE A 29 6.42 -0.07 6.82
CA PHE A 29 7.22 -0.75 7.83
C PHE A 29 7.77 -2.03 7.22
N CYS A 30 9.10 -2.11 7.08
CA CYS A 30 9.79 -3.25 6.50
C CYS A 30 10.31 -4.16 7.60
N PHE A 31 9.92 -5.43 7.56
CA PHE A 31 10.32 -6.49 8.47
C PHE A 31 10.73 -7.71 7.64
N ASP A 32 12.05 -7.95 7.53
CA ASP A 32 12.61 -8.97 6.64
C ASP A 32 12.08 -8.85 5.20
N ASN A 33 11.32 -9.84 4.72
CA ASN A 33 10.70 -9.83 3.38
C ASN A 33 9.26 -9.28 3.37
N ARG A 34 8.76 -8.71 4.49
CA ARG A 34 7.41 -8.16 4.61
C ARG A 34 7.43 -6.64 4.72
N ILE A 35 6.45 -5.98 4.09
CA ILE A 35 6.25 -4.54 4.20
C ILE A 35 4.79 -4.28 4.54
N VAL A 36 4.52 -3.72 5.70
CA VAL A 36 3.19 -3.25 6.10
C VAL A 36 3.03 -1.81 5.63
N CYS A 37 2.06 -1.58 4.75
CA CYS A 37 1.77 -0.28 4.17
C CYS A 37 0.47 0.28 4.72
N ILE A 38 0.51 1.48 5.28
CA ILE A 38 -0.62 2.16 5.90
C ILE A 38 -0.76 3.57 5.33
N GLY A 39 -2.00 3.97 5.06
CA GLY A 39 -2.35 5.35 4.71
C GLY A 39 -3.57 5.82 5.48
N THR A 40 -3.54 7.08 5.94
CA THR A 40 -4.68 7.77 6.57
C THR A 40 -4.81 9.21 6.08
N GLY A 41 -5.96 9.83 6.35
CA GLY A 41 -6.22 11.22 6.02
C GLY A 41 -6.09 11.54 4.53
N ILE A 42 -6.40 10.56 3.65
CA ILE A 42 -6.35 10.77 2.20
C ILE A 42 -7.54 11.62 1.81
N THR A 43 -7.27 12.88 1.52
CA THR A 43 -8.30 13.89 1.25
C THR A 43 -7.87 14.78 0.09
N ASN A 44 -8.80 15.09 -0.80
CA ASN A 44 -8.66 16.16 -1.80
C ASN A 44 -10.03 16.58 -2.34
N SER A 45 -10.07 17.63 -3.13
CA SER A 45 -11.29 18.15 -3.79
C SER A 45 -11.37 17.84 -5.28
N GLU A 46 -10.47 17.01 -5.82
CA GLU A 46 -10.48 16.64 -7.25
C GLU A 46 -11.66 15.69 -7.55
N SER A 47 -12.64 16.19 -8.29
CA SER A 47 -13.87 15.46 -8.60
C SER A 47 -13.89 14.88 -10.02
N ALA A 48 -12.94 15.25 -10.87
CA ALA A 48 -12.88 14.79 -12.26
C ALA A 48 -12.08 13.49 -12.42
N SER A 49 -11.26 13.14 -11.42
CA SER A 49 -10.40 11.94 -11.42
C SER A 49 -10.47 11.21 -10.08
N ASN A 50 -10.35 9.89 -10.11
CA ASN A 50 -10.24 9.11 -8.89
C ASN A 50 -8.87 9.27 -8.25
N THR A 51 -8.85 9.14 -6.94
CA THR A 51 -7.62 9.02 -6.15
C THR A 51 -7.31 7.55 -5.95
N GLU A 52 -6.07 7.18 -6.25
CA GLU A 52 -5.66 5.78 -6.29
C GLU A 52 -4.43 5.54 -5.41
N THR A 53 -4.35 4.34 -4.81
CA THR A 53 -3.13 3.81 -4.21
C THR A 53 -2.70 2.58 -4.98
N THR A 54 -1.62 2.69 -5.75
CA THR A 54 -1.08 1.59 -6.54
C THR A 54 -0.48 0.52 -5.62
N LEU A 55 -0.93 -0.72 -5.78
CA LEU A 55 -0.29 -1.89 -5.19
C LEU A 55 0.93 -2.27 -6.04
N PHE A 56 0.72 -2.52 -7.34
CA PHE A 56 1.80 -2.75 -8.30
C PHE A 56 1.43 -2.29 -9.71
N GLN A 57 2.46 -2.08 -10.53
CA GLN A 57 2.37 -1.90 -11.97
C GLN A 57 3.63 -2.47 -12.62
N HIS A 58 3.47 -3.51 -13.44
CA HIS A 58 4.57 -4.18 -14.12
C HIS A 58 4.35 -4.26 -15.62
N ALA A 59 5.43 -4.10 -16.39
CA ALA A 59 5.40 -4.30 -17.81
C ALA A 59 5.12 -5.78 -18.14
N ILE A 60 4.26 -6.00 -19.12
CA ILE A 60 3.96 -7.32 -19.68
C ILE A 60 4.85 -7.55 -20.89
N LEU A 61 5.67 -8.60 -20.84
CA LEU A 61 6.59 -8.97 -21.91
C LEU A 61 5.96 -9.93 -22.92
N SER A 62 4.94 -10.70 -22.50
CA SER A 62 4.17 -11.62 -23.32
C SER A 62 2.68 -11.53 -22.99
N ASP A 63 1.81 -11.65 -24.00
CA ASP A 63 0.35 -11.57 -23.82
C ASP A 63 -0.22 -12.69 -22.96
N ASP A 64 0.46 -13.82 -22.86
CA ASP A 64 0.11 -14.99 -22.04
C ASP A 64 0.63 -14.90 -20.59
N GLU A 65 1.34 -13.84 -20.20
CA GLU A 65 1.65 -13.64 -18.78
C GLU A 65 0.37 -13.53 -17.96
N ALA A 66 0.29 -14.36 -16.89
CA ALA A 66 -0.87 -14.38 -16.03
C ALA A 66 -0.89 -13.18 -15.07
N VAL A 67 -2.10 -12.72 -14.77
CA VAL A 67 -2.39 -11.86 -13.63
C VAL A 67 -3.15 -12.70 -12.61
N GLU A 68 -2.70 -12.65 -11.36
CA GLU A 68 -3.26 -13.48 -10.30
C GLU A 68 -3.86 -12.59 -9.19
N TRP A 69 -5.10 -12.86 -8.82
CA TRP A 69 -5.74 -12.25 -7.68
C TRP A 69 -6.66 -13.25 -6.98
N ASN A 70 -6.52 -13.37 -5.69
CA ASN A 70 -7.21 -14.34 -4.86
C ASN A 70 -7.02 -15.77 -5.43
N ASN A 71 -8.10 -16.43 -5.84
CA ASN A 71 -8.08 -17.77 -6.47
C ASN A 71 -8.21 -17.70 -7.99
N THR A 72 -8.15 -16.52 -8.58
CA THR A 72 -8.27 -16.32 -10.04
C THR A 72 -6.89 -16.19 -10.66
N VAL A 73 -6.67 -16.90 -11.76
CA VAL A 73 -5.50 -16.77 -12.64
C VAL A 73 -6.04 -16.50 -14.03
N SER A 74 -5.71 -15.36 -14.63
CA SER A 74 -6.14 -15.02 -15.98
C SER A 74 -4.96 -14.70 -16.88
N THR A 75 -4.95 -15.27 -18.06
CA THR A 75 -4.03 -14.98 -19.18
C THR A 75 -4.67 -14.10 -20.25
N ASP A 76 -5.88 -13.60 -20.03
CA ASP A 76 -6.56 -12.74 -21.00
C ASP A 76 -5.66 -11.57 -21.42
N ALA A 77 -5.66 -11.24 -22.71
CA ALA A 77 -4.83 -10.15 -23.25
C ALA A 77 -5.24 -8.77 -22.69
N THR A 78 -6.49 -8.65 -22.26
CA THR A 78 -7.02 -7.44 -21.63
C THR A 78 -7.85 -7.82 -20.39
N ILE A 79 -7.53 -7.22 -19.26
CA ILE A 79 -8.26 -7.37 -18.00
C ILE A 79 -8.65 -5.97 -17.51
N ASN A 80 -9.88 -5.83 -17.07
CA ASN A 80 -10.34 -4.66 -16.30
C ASN A 80 -11.43 -5.15 -15.34
N THR A 81 -11.00 -5.54 -14.16
CA THR A 81 -11.86 -6.17 -13.16
C THR A 81 -11.88 -5.34 -11.88
N THR A 82 -13.06 -5.15 -11.33
CA THR A 82 -13.25 -4.53 -10.02
C THR A 82 -13.49 -5.60 -8.97
N VAL A 83 -12.65 -5.61 -7.95
CA VAL A 83 -12.79 -6.43 -6.76
C VAL A 83 -13.37 -5.56 -5.66
N GLN A 84 -14.60 -5.85 -5.23
CA GLN A 84 -15.23 -5.17 -4.10
C GLN A 84 -14.93 -5.92 -2.80
N ASN A 85 -14.80 -5.18 -1.70
CA ASN A 85 -14.54 -5.75 -0.38
C ASN A 85 -13.30 -6.67 -0.38
N ALA A 86 -12.16 -6.12 -0.81
CA ALA A 86 -10.92 -6.89 -0.98
C ALA A 86 -10.24 -7.31 0.34
N ASP A 87 -10.93 -7.20 1.48
CA ASP A 87 -10.40 -7.64 2.78
C ASP A 87 -9.96 -9.10 2.74
N GLY A 88 -8.74 -9.35 3.18
CA GLY A 88 -8.09 -10.66 3.14
C GLY A 88 -7.69 -11.15 1.74
N MET A 89 -8.02 -10.43 0.68
CA MET A 89 -7.68 -10.83 -0.69
C MET A 89 -6.22 -10.59 -1.03
N ILE A 90 -5.69 -11.49 -1.84
CA ILE A 90 -4.29 -11.54 -2.24
C ILE A 90 -4.19 -11.26 -3.73
N PHE A 91 -3.27 -10.37 -4.09
CA PHE A 91 -2.89 -10.04 -5.46
C PHE A 91 -1.42 -10.38 -5.65
N LYS A 92 -1.03 -10.89 -6.81
CA LYS A 92 0.35 -11.26 -7.10
C LYS A 92 0.84 -10.49 -8.32
N ASP A 93 2.03 -9.93 -8.22
CA ASP A 93 2.68 -9.25 -9.33
C ASP A 93 3.52 -10.21 -10.20
N GLN A 94 4.02 -9.72 -11.33
CA GLN A 94 4.81 -10.48 -12.29
C GLN A 94 6.23 -10.82 -11.80
N THR A 95 6.66 -10.23 -10.69
CA THR A 95 7.97 -10.52 -10.06
C THR A 95 7.89 -11.48 -8.89
N GLY A 96 6.67 -11.96 -8.58
CA GLY A 96 6.43 -12.95 -7.54
C GLY A 96 6.21 -12.37 -6.14
N ASN A 97 5.93 -11.06 -6.04
CA ASN A 97 5.52 -10.47 -4.78
C ASN A 97 4.01 -10.61 -4.57
N TYR A 98 3.60 -10.74 -3.33
CA TYR A 98 2.21 -10.87 -2.93
C TYR A 98 1.75 -9.65 -2.14
N TYR A 99 0.56 -9.17 -2.46
CA TYR A 99 -0.08 -8.00 -1.84
C TYR A 99 -1.38 -8.45 -1.19
N GLN A 100 -1.45 -8.43 0.13
CA GLN A 100 -2.67 -8.78 0.86
C GLN A 100 -3.34 -7.53 1.40
N VAL A 101 -4.53 -7.23 0.92
CA VAL A 101 -5.35 -6.11 1.41
C VAL A 101 -5.97 -6.51 2.75
N LYS A 102 -5.98 -5.60 3.73
CA LYS A 102 -6.41 -5.85 5.11
C LYS A 102 -7.70 -5.13 5.50
N GLU A 103 -8.37 -4.53 4.54
CA GLU A 103 -9.61 -3.78 4.74
C GLU A 103 -10.57 -4.03 3.58
N PRO A 104 -11.88 -3.82 3.76
CA PRO A 104 -12.88 -4.02 2.72
C PRO A 104 -12.84 -2.91 1.65
N LEU A 105 -11.69 -2.76 1.00
CA LEU A 105 -11.41 -1.75 -0.01
C LEU A 105 -11.83 -2.21 -1.41
N LYS A 106 -12.03 -1.25 -2.30
CA LYS A 106 -12.24 -1.49 -3.72
C LYS A 106 -10.89 -1.55 -4.41
N VAL A 107 -10.58 -2.66 -5.08
CA VAL A 107 -9.35 -2.84 -5.86
C VAL A 107 -9.70 -3.02 -7.33
N ILE A 108 -9.01 -2.31 -8.19
CA ILE A 108 -9.10 -2.47 -9.65
C ILE A 108 -7.87 -3.25 -10.10
N VAL A 109 -8.10 -4.30 -10.89
CA VAL A 109 -7.05 -5.11 -11.54
C VAL A 109 -7.14 -4.89 -13.03
N THR A 110 -6.03 -4.49 -13.64
CA THR A 110 -5.97 -4.24 -15.08
C THR A 110 -4.80 -4.96 -15.73
N LYS A 111 -4.98 -5.32 -16.99
CA LYS A 111 -3.92 -5.75 -17.91
C LYS A 111 -4.25 -5.21 -19.30
N GLY A 112 -3.29 -4.66 -19.99
CA GLY A 112 -3.49 -4.18 -21.35
C GLY A 112 -2.56 -3.05 -21.75
N LEU A 113 -2.84 -2.48 -22.92
CA LEU A 113 -2.11 -1.34 -23.45
C LEU A 113 -2.42 -0.09 -22.63
N GLN A 114 -1.38 0.55 -22.13
CA GLN A 114 -1.44 1.87 -21.49
C GLN A 114 -0.71 2.89 -22.36
N THR A 115 -1.26 4.08 -22.45
CA THR A 115 -0.68 5.20 -23.19
C THR A 115 -0.33 6.34 -22.25
N SER A 116 0.75 7.03 -22.53
CA SER A 116 1.20 8.19 -21.77
C SER A 116 1.95 9.15 -22.67
N VAL A 117 2.50 10.19 -22.12
CA VAL A 117 3.39 11.13 -22.82
C VAL A 117 4.75 11.20 -22.15
N ASN A 118 5.79 11.25 -22.93
CA ASN A 118 7.13 11.49 -22.42
C ASN A 118 7.19 12.88 -21.77
N ASN A 119 7.67 12.94 -20.53
CA ASN A 119 7.65 14.17 -19.75
C ASN A 119 8.48 15.31 -20.36
N LYS A 120 9.58 14.99 -21.05
CA LYS A 120 10.48 15.98 -21.67
C LYS A 120 10.05 16.32 -23.10
N THR A 121 9.85 15.30 -23.94
CA THR A 121 9.62 15.49 -25.38
C THR A 121 8.15 15.67 -25.74
N LYS A 122 7.24 15.33 -24.81
CA LYS A 122 5.79 15.27 -25.02
C LYS A 122 5.34 14.31 -26.14
N ALA A 123 6.25 13.47 -26.62
CA ALA A 123 5.92 12.41 -27.54
C ALA A 123 5.03 11.36 -26.87
N ALA A 124 4.10 10.81 -27.64
CA ALA A 124 3.28 9.68 -27.17
C ALA A 124 4.17 8.48 -26.85
N THR A 125 3.87 7.79 -25.78
CA THR A 125 4.47 6.53 -25.37
C THR A 125 3.38 5.52 -25.06
N GLU A 126 3.65 4.26 -25.28
CA GLU A 126 2.74 3.18 -24.97
C GLU A 126 3.50 1.94 -24.51
N GLY A 127 2.82 1.08 -23.75
CA GLY A 127 3.34 -0.20 -23.30
C GLY A 127 2.23 -1.04 -22.70
N LYS A 128 2.43 -2.36 -22.68
CA LYS A 128 1.51 -3.28 -22.02
C LYS A 128 1.92 -3.44 -20.57
N PHE A 129 0.95 -3.29 -19.67
CA PHE A 129 1.15 -3.39 -18.23
C PHE A 129 0.05 -4.21 -17.57
N ALA A 130 0.43 -4.90 -16.50
CA ALA A 130 -0.50 -5.38 -15.48
C ALA A 130 -0.39 -4.47 -14.26
N SER A 131 -1.51 -4.12 -13.67
CA SER A 131 -1.54 -3.33 -12.44
C SER A 131 -2.71 -3.70 -11.54
N ALA A 132 -2.52 -3.47 -10.24
CA ALA A 132 -3.58 -3.44 -9.26
C ALA A 132 -3.47 -2.18 -8.41
N TYR A 133 -4.60 -1.56 -8.11
CA TYR A 133 -4.64 -0.36 -7.29
C TYR A 133 -5.93 -0.27 -6.48
N ILE A 134 -5.83 0.31 -5.29
CA ILE A 134 -6.96 0.66 -4.45
C ILE A 134 -7.59 1.94 -5.01
N ASP A 135 -8.88 1.91 -5.27
CA ASP A 135 -9.65 3.04 -5.77
C ASP A 135 -10.41 3.71 -4.61
N HIS A 136 -9.95 4.89 -4.21
CA HIS A 136 -10.59 5.71 -3.17
C HIS A 136 -11.75 6.57 -3.70
N GLY A 137 -12.02 6.53 -5.01
CA GLY A 137 -13.01 7.38 -5.66
C GLY A 137 -12.54 8.80 -5.92
N ALA A 138 -13.43 9.62 -6.45
CA ALA A 138 -13.20 11.04 -6.69
C ALA A 138 -13.41 11.85 -5.41
N ALA A 139 -12.59 12.86 -5.20
CA ALA A 139 -12.64 13.76 -4.05
C ALA A 139 -12.81 13.01 -2.70
N PRO A 140 -11.92 12.04 -2.36
CA PRO A 140 -12.02 11.32 -1.11
C PRO A 140 -11.89 12.28 0.08
N SER A 141 -12.62 11.95 1.15
CA SER A 141 -12.54 12.66 2.43
C SER A 141 -12.17 11.66 3.49
N ASP A 142 -10.97 11.79 4.05
CA ASP A 142 -10.44 10.95 5.11
C ASP A 142 -10.39 9.45 4.75
N ALA A 143 -10.07 9.13 3.49
CA ALA A 143 -9.88 7.76 3.07
C ALA A 143 -8.60 7.17 3.67
N SER A 144 -8.59 5.85 3.84
CA SER A 144 -7.47 5.11 4.41
C SER A 144 -7.21 3.81 3.65
N TYR A 145 -6.08 3.17 3.94
CA TYR A 145 -5.77 1.83 3.48
C TYR A 145 -4.80 1.11 4.43
N GLU A 146 -4.85 -0.20 4.36
CA GLU A 146 -3.87 -1.10 4.95
C GLU A 146 -3.65 -2.29 4.01
N TYR A 147 -2.39 -2.59 3.71
CA TYR A 147 -2.03 -3.80 3.00
C TYR A 147 -0.63 -4.29 3.38
N LEU A 148 -0.42 -5.59 3.24
CA LEU A 148 0.85 -6.26 3.43
C LEU A 148 1.45 -6.63 2.08
N ILE A 149 2.73 -6.35 1.89
CA ILE A 149 3.53 -6.91 0.80
C ILE A 149 4.40 -8.02 1.38
N THR A 150 4.43 -9.19 0.74
CA THR A 150 5.44 -10.23 1.00
C THR A 150 6.29 -10.40 -0.26
N ILE A 151 7.57 -10.10 -0.13
CA ILE A 151 8.52 -10.06 -1.24
C ILE A 151 9.02 -11.47 -1.50
N GLN A 152 8.73 -12.00 -2.69
CA GLN A 152 9.17 -13.30 -3.19
C GLN A 152 9.11 -14.42 -2.12
N PRO A 153 7.93 -14.66 -1.51
CA PRO A 153 7.79 -15.66 -0.47
C PRO A 153 8.13 -17.07 -1.00
N ASP A 154 8.65 -17.90 -0.11
CA ASP A 154 8.82 -19.32 -0.39
C ASP A 154 7.48 -20.08 -0.36
N ASP A 155 7.52 -21.38 -0.67
CA ASP A 155 6.30 -22.21 -0.74
C ASP A 155 5.56 -22.31 0.60
N LEU A 156 6.27 -22.28 1.74
CA LEU A 156 5.67 -22.35 3.08
C LEU A 156 5.01 -21.01 3.43
N GLU A 157 5.67 -19.92 3.11
CA GLU A 157 5.12 -18.57 3.28
C GLU A 157 3.88 -18.36 2.40
N ILE A 158 3.87 -18.88 1.15
CA ILE A 158 2.69 -18.82 0.26
C ILE A 158 1.51 -19.60 0.88
N VAL A 159 1.76 -20.77 1.45
CA VAL A 159 0.74 -21.54 2.15
C VAL A 159 0.20 -20.76 3.36
N ALA A 160 1.08 -20.15 4.15
CA ALA A 160 0.70 -19.32 5.29
C ALA A 160 -0.12 -18.09 4.87
N LEU A 161 0.32 -17.35 3.83
CA LEU A 161 -0.38 -16.20 3.28
C LEU A 161 -1.83 -16.51 2.88
N LYS A 162 -2.07 -17.71 2.34
CA LYS A 162 -3.39 -18.18 1.89
C LYS A 162 -4.25 -18.78 2.99
N ALA A 163 -3.69 -18.97 4.19
CA ALA A 163 -4.44 -19.50 5.33
C ALA A 163 -5.43 -18.45 5.85
N GLU A 164 -6.62 -18.91 6.25
CA GLU A 164 -7.62 -18.07 6.88
C GLU A 164 -7.05 -17.43 8.17
N GLY A 165 -7.24 -16.14 8.32
CA GLY A 165 -6.78 -15.41 9.51
C GLY A 165 -5.26 -15.16 9.57
N TYR A 166 -4.52 -15.36 8.47
CA TYR A 166 -3.10 -15.02 8.44
C TYR A 166 -2.85 -13.57 8.80
N GLN A 167 -2.14 -13.35 9.91
CA GLN A 167 -1.83 -12.04 10.46
C GLN A 167 -0.44 -12.05 11.10
N PRO A 168 0.63 -11.74 10.34
CA PRO A 168 2.00 -11.80 10.84
C PRO A 168 2.39 -10.59 11.70
N TYR A 169 1.55 -9.59 11.82
CA TYR A 169 1.77 -8.39 12.61
C TYR A 169 0.51 -7.97 13.37
N ASP A 170 0.68 -7.13 14.36
CA ASP A 170 -0.40 -6.43 15.06
C ASP A 170 -0.41 -4.96 14.65
N LEU A 171 -1.56 -4.48 14.19
CA LEU A 171 -1.81 -3.06 13.99
C LEU A 171 -2.19 -2.44 15.34
N LEU A 172 -1.23 -1.80 16.01
CA LEU A 172 -1.45 -1.23 17.34
C LEU A 172 -2.12 0.14 17.27
N ARG A 173 -1.83 0.90 16.19
CA ARG A 173 -2.48 2.19 15.96
C ARG A 173 -2.49 2.57 14.49
N LYS A 174 -3.64 3.11 14.04
CA LYS A 174 -3.83 3.63 12.69
C LYS A 174 -4.78 4.82 12.74
N ASP A 175 -4.23 6.00 12.88
CA ASP A 175 -4.97 7.26 12.84
C ASP A 175 -4.11 8.39 12.26
N ASP A 176 -4.66 9.60 12.21
CA ASP A 176 -3.96 10.76 11.67
C ASP A 176 -2.79 11.25 12.52
N LYS A 177 -2.65 10.77 13.77
CA LYS A 177 -1.55 11.13 14.67
C LYS A 177 -0.39 10.15 14.58
N ALA A 178 -0.72 8.85 14.43
CA ALA A 178 0.32 7.82 14.42
C ALA A 178 -0.12 6.55 13.67
N HIS A 179 0.87 5.88 13.08
CA HIS A 179 0.78 4.49 12.68
C HIS A 179 1.78 3.68 13.50
N ILE A 180 1.33 2.59 14.14
CA ILE A 180 2.18 1.74 14.99
C ILE A 180 1.90 0.29 14.66
N VAL A 181 2.95 -0.45 14.34
CA VAL A 181 2.88 -1.85 13.90
C VAL A 181 3.89 -2.69 14.69
N TYR A 182 3.45 -3.78 15.28
CA TYR A 182 4.30 -4.81 15.87
C TYR A 182 4.38 -6.03 14.95
N ASP A 183 5.56 -6.37 14.48
CA ASP A 183 5.79 -7.59 13.70
C ASP A 183 6.08 -8.76 14.63
N ARG A 184 5.27 -9.83 14.52
CA ARG A 184 5.30 -10.96 15.43
C ARG A 184 6.50 -11.88 15.24
N GLU A 185 7.09 -11.90 14.04
CA GLU A 185 8.22 -12.78 13.74
C GLU A 185 9.55 -12.14 14.13
N THR A 186 9.73 -10.85 13.85
CA THR A 186 10.96 -10.14 14.22
C THR A 186 10.94 -9.62 15.66
N GLY A 187 9.76 -9.53 16.28
CA GLY A 187 9.59 -8.92 17.62
C GLY A 187 9.85 -7.41 17.63
N VAL A 188 9.78 -6.75 16.47
CA VAL A 188 10.08 -5.32 16.31
C VAL A 188 8.79 -4.53 16.19
N THR A 189 8.70 -3.41 16.93
CA THR A 189 7.63 -2.43 16.79
C THR A 189 8.14 -1.24 15.98
N GLY A 190 7.40 -0.88 14.92
CA GLY A 190 7.61 0.32 14.15
C GLY A 190 6.64 1.42 14.57
N TYR A 191 7.16 2.62 14.79
CA TYR A 191 6.40 3.81 15.20
C TYR A 191 6.57 4.92 14.18
N ALA A 192 5.47 5.45 13.66
CA ALA A 192 5.42 6.62 12.81
C ALA A 192 4.49 7.65 13.42
N PHE A 193 5.02 8.74 13.95
CA PHE A 193 4.25 9.85 14.51
C PHE A 193 4.20 11.00 13.51
N PHE A 194 3.01 11.51 13.24
CA PHE A 194 2.76 12.63 12.35
C PHE A 194 2.53 13.95 13.08
N GLU A 195 2.36 13.90 14.39
CA GLU A 195 2.21 15.05 15.29
C GLU A 195 2.50 14.65 16.74
N GLU A 196 2.51 15.62 17.64
CA GLU A 196 2.65 15.38 19.07
C GLU A 196 1.57 14.40 19.55
N THR A 197 2.02 13.36 20.26
CA THR A 197 1.16 12.23 20.65
C THR A 197 1.66 11.58 21.92
N THR A 198 0.74 11.32 22.85
CA THR A 198 0.98 10.49 24.03
C THR A 198 0.43 9.09 23.77
N LEU A 199 1.16 8.08 24.19
CA LEU A 199 0.74 6.68 24.17
C LEU A 199 0.46 6.21 25.59
N ASP A 200 -0.74 5.70 25.80
CA ASP A 200 -1.11 5.07 27.06
C ASP A 200 -0.77 3.58 26.98
N ASN A 201 -0.01 3.08 27.97
CA ASN A 201 0.36 1.66 28.09
C ASN A 201 1.27 1.11 26.97
N ASP A 202 2.11 1.94 26.34
CA ASP A 202 3.18 1.45 25.48
C ASP A 202 4.44 1.18 26.32
N ASP A 203 5.11 0.05 26.06
CA ASP A 203 6.26 -0.40 26.84
C ASP A 203 7.55 0.40 26.53
N TYR A 204 7.61 1.08 25.40
CA TYR A 204 8.84 1.72 24.90
C TYR A 204 8.73 3.22 24.71
N ILE A 205 7.58 3.71 24.25
CA ILE A 205 7.36 5.13 23.95
C ILE A 205 6.12 5.63 24.68
N VAL A 206 6.33 6.55 25.61
CA VAL A 206 5.23 7.20 26.33
C VAL A 206 4.75 8.47 25.63
N ASN A 207 5.65 9.19 24.97
CA ASN A 207 5.33 10.47 24.34
C ASN A 207 6.23 10.74 23.13
N ALA A 208 5.64 11.25 22.05
CA ALA A 208 6.32 11.84 20.91
C ALA A 208 6.01 13.33 20.85
N THR A 209 7.02 14.18 20.87
CA THR A 209 6.87 15.65 20.89
C THR A 209 6.73 16.29 19.52
N GLY A 210 6.49 15.50 18.47
CA GLY A 210 6.31 15.96 17.10
C GLY A 210 6.45 14.83 16.09
N GLU A 211 6.78 15.18 14.86
CA GLU A 211 6.99 14.22 13.77
C GLU A 211 8.27 13.42 14.02
N VAL A 212 8.12 12.12 14.26
CA VAL A 212 9.24 11.21 14.55
C VAL A 212 8.92 9.80 14.07
N MET A 213 9.96 9.02 13.76
CA MET A 213 9.85 7.60 13.46
C MET A 213 10.90 6.79 14.22
N ALA A 214 10.53 5.60 14.66
CA ALA A 214 11.41 4.69 15.39
C ALA A 214 11.07 3.23 15.07
N MET A 215 12.07 2.35 15.14
CA MET A 215 11.88 0.90 15.16
C MET A 215 12.57 0.36 16.41
N ILE A 216 11.82 -0.35 17.23
CA ILE A 216 12.28 -0.83 18.54
C ILE A 216 12.01 -2.33 18.61
N GLY A 217 13.08 -3.12 18.78
CA GLY A 217 13.01 -4.55 19.06
C GLY A 217 13.23 -4.81 20.54
N ALA A 218 12.72 -5.94 21.03
CA ALA A 218 13.08 -6.42 22.35
C ALA A 218 14.60 -6.69 22.44
N PRO A 219 15.24 -6.42 23.57
CA PRO A 219 16.66 -6.67 23.76
C PRO A 219 17.00 -8.16 23.74
#